data_53d5b8f2b3378c019dcb1b7d326af6f7
#
_entry.id   53d5b8f2b3378c019dcb1b7d326af6f7
#
_cell.length_a   1.000
_cell.length_b   1.000
_cell.length_c   1.000
_cell.angle_alpha   90.00
_cell.angle_beta   90.00
_cell.angle_gamma   90.00
#
_symmetry.space_group_name_H-M   'P 1'
#
loop_
_entity.id
_entity.type
_entity.pdbx_description
1 polymer ?
#
loop_
_entity_poly.entity_id
_entity_poly.type
_entity_poly.pdbx_seq_one_letter_code
_entity_poly.pdbx_strand_id
1 'polypeptide(L)'
;MVRINRILVDEMVAHAKADLPNECCGILAGQDGNVLKSYRMSNVEASPFRFSMNPGELVKVDTDTGDNGWDLIAIYHSHTGSEAYPSDTDVRIAG
;
A
#
# COMPACT_ATOMS: atom_id res chain seq x y z
N MET A 1 14.66 -2.76 10.44
CA MET A 1 14.55 -3.25 9.04
C MET A 1 13.13 -3.71 8.78
N VAL A 2 12.56 -3.30 7.67
CA VAL A 2 11.24 -3.79 7.24
C VAL A 2 11.39 -5.17 6.59
N ARG A 3 10.58 -6.12 7.01
CA ARG A 3 10.54 -7.48 6.45
C ARG A 3 9.16 -7.76 5.89
N ILE A 4 9.12 -8.21 4.66
CA ILE A 4 7.86 -8.53 3.99
C ILE A 4 8.00 -9.88 3.29
N ASN A 5 6.99 -10.75 3.44
CA ASN A 5 7.04 -12.05 2.78
C ASN A 5 6.61 -11.95 1.31
N ARG A 6 6.92 -12.99 0.55
CA ARG A 6 6.67 -13.03 -0.89
C ARG A 6 5.19 -12.93 -1.23
N ILE A 7 4.33 -13.51 -0.41
CA ILE A 7 2.88 -13.48 -0.65
C ILE A 7 2.36 -12.04 -0.64
N LEU A 8 2.83 -11.24 0.34
CA LEU A 8 2.42 -9.84 0.43
C LEU A 8 2.98 -9.00 -0.71
N VAL A 9 4.21 -9.29 -1.14
CA VAL A 9 4.79 -8.62 -2.32
C VAL A 9 3.95 -8.93 -3.55
N ASP A 10 3.56 -10.18 -3.74
CA ASP A 10 2.72 -10.59 -4.87
C ASP A 10 1.35 -9.89 -4.83
N GLU A 11 0.78 -9.70 -3.64
CA GLU A 11 -0.47 -8.93 -3.47
C GLU A 11 -0.30 -7.48 -3.91
N MET A 12 0.83 -6.85 -3.56
CA MET A 12 1.12 -5.48 -3.96
C MET A 12 1.24 -5.35 -5.49
N VAL A 13 1.93 -6.29 -6.11
CA VAL A 13 2.08 -6.32 -7.57
C VAL A 13 0.73 -6.54 -8.25
N ALA A 14 -0.08 -7.45 -7.73
CA ALA A 14 -1.42 -7.70 -8.27
C ALA A 14 -2.30 -6.46 -8.15
N HIS A 15 -2.21 -5.73 -7.03
CA HIS A 15 -2.94 -4.49 -6.82
C HIS A 15 -2.50 -3.43 -7.85
N ALA A 16 -1.20 -3.29 -8.06
CA ALA A 16 -0.68 -2.33 -9.04
C ALA A 16 -1.20 -2.63 -10.45
N LYS A 17 -1.24 -3.91 -10.83
CA LYS A 17 -1.77 -4.33 -12.14
C LYS A 17 -3.26 -4.08 -12.25
N ALA A 18 -4.01 -4.33 -11.18
CA ALA A 18 -5.46 -4.17 -11.19
C ALA A 18 -5.88 -2.72 -11.36
N ASP A 19 -5.10 -1.78 -10.84
CA ASP A 19 -5.42 -0.36 -10.86
C ASP A 19 -4.93 0.37 -12.11
N LEU A 20 -4.14 -0.29 -12.96
CA LEU A 20 -3.67 0.35 -14.20
C LEU A 20 -4.83 0.92 -15.01
N PRO A 21 -4.69 2.09 -15.62
CA PRO A 21 -3.49 2.94 -15.71
C PRO A 21 -3.28 3.87 -14.52
N ASN A 22 -4.10 3.79 -13.50
CA ASN A 22 -4.00 4.67 -12.33
C ASN A 22 -2.96 4.13 -11.34
N GLU A 23 -2.36 5.02 -10.58
CA GLU A 23 -1.50 4.60 -9.47
C GLU A 23 -2.33 3.91 -8.41
N CYS A 24 -1.79 2.80 -7.88
CA CYS A 24 -2.37 2.18 -6.71
C CYS A 24 -1.71 2.73 -5.45
N CYS A 25 -2.38 2.58 -4.33
CA CYS A 25 -1.81 2.90 -3.03
C CYS A 25 -2.30 1.91 -2.00
N GLY A 26 -1.51 1.73 -0.95
CA GLY A 26 -1.85 0.82 0.12
C GLY A 26 -1.00 1.04 1.35
N ILE A 27 -1.34 0.31 2.40
CA ILE A 27 -0.69 0.42 3.70
C ILE A 27 -0.20 -0.96 4.11
N LEU A 28 1.00 -0.99 4.67
CA LEU A 28 1.60 -2.19 5.25
C LEU A 28 1.64 -2.04 6.76
N ALA A 29 1.13 -3.03 7.48
CA ALA A 29 1.09 -3.01 8.93
C ALA A 29 1.65 -4.31 9.52
N GLY A 30 2.11 -4.25 10.74
CA GLY A 30 2.65 -5.41 11.43
C GLY A 30 3.31 -5.03 12.75
N GLN A 31 4.29 -5.83 13.17
CA GLN A 31 5.00 -5.65 14.44
C GLN A 31 6.51 -5.82 14.24
N ASP A 32 7.28 -5.00 14.94
CA ASP A 32 8.74 -5.14 15.00
C ASP A 32 9.40 -5.16 13.60
N GLY A 33 8.85 -4.38 12.68
CA GLY A 33 9.34 -4.30 11.32
C GLY A 33 8.90 -5.45 10.42
N ASN A 34 8.15 -6.43 10.95
CA ASN A 34 7.61 -7.52 10.16
C ASN A 34 6.23 -7.16 9.65
N VAL A 35 6.08 -7.11 8.33
CA VAL A 35 4.78 -6.83 7.70
C VAL A 35 3.91 -8.07 7.80
N LEU A 36 2.75 -7.92 8.44
CA LEU A 36 1.81 -9.02 8.66
C LEU A 36 0.55 -8.89 7.80
N LYS A 37 0.25 -7.68 7.36
CA LYS A 37 -0.93 -7.43 6.52
C LYS A 37 -0.69 -6.27 5.57
N SER A 38 -1.25 -6.40 4.38
CA SER A 38 -1.29 -5.36 3.36
C SER A 38 -2.75 -4.93 3.18
N TYR A 39 -2.98 -3.63 3.19
CA TYR A 39 -4.30 -3.05 2.99
C TYR A 39 -4.33 -2.35 1.65
N ARG A 40 -5.19 -2.81 0.74
CA ARG A 40 -5.44 -2.10 -0.51
C ARG A 40 -6.28 -0.87 -0.21
N MET A 41 -5.82 0.28 -0.71
CA MET A 41 -6.55 1.53 -0.54
C MET A 41 -7.04 2.01 -1.90
N SER A 42 -8.16 2.73 -1.89
CA SER A 42 -8.65 3.37 -3.10
C SER A 42 -7.83 4.63 -3.38
N ASN A 43 -7.43 4.81 -4.63
CA ASN A 43 -6.85 6.07 -5.05
C ASN A 43 -7.97 7.03 -5.45
N VAL A 44 -8.32 7.96 -4.57
CA VAL A 44 -9.42 8.90 -4.81
C VAL A 44 -9.11 9.90 -5.92
N GLU A 45 -7.83 10.07 -6.28
CA GLU A 45 -7.44 10.89 -7.41
C GLU A 45 -7.71 10.19 -8.75
N ALA A 46 -7.76 8.85 -8.74
CA ALA A 46 -7.95 8.03 -9.93
C ALA A 46 -7.03 8.49 -11.07
N SER A 47 -5.76 8.69 -10.75
CA SER A 47 -4.78 9.32 -11.64
C SER A 47 -3.59 8.41 -11.89
N PRO A 48 -3.02 8.42 -13.11
CA PRO A 48 -1.76 7.72 -13.37
C PRO A 48 -0.53 8.48 -12.84
N PHE A 49 -0.71 9.67 -12.27
CA PHE A 49 0.39 10.53 -11.83
C PHE A 49 0.37 10.83 -10.34
N ARG A 50 -0.75 10.64 -9.68
CA ARG A 50 -0.93 10.99 -8.26
C ARG A 50 -1.84 9.99 -7.57
N PHE A 51 -1.70 9.93 -6.24
CA PHE A 51 -2.64 9.17 -5.43
C PHE A 51 -3.00 9.96 -4.17
N SER A 52 -4.20 9.68 -3.66
CA SER A 52 -4.67 10.17 -2.38
C SER A 52 -5.57 9.10 -1.78
N MET A 53 -5.37 8.80 -0.52
CA MET A 53 -6.12 7.75 0.17
C MET A 53 -7.46 8.28 0.68
N ASN A 54 -8.49 7.44 0.63
CA ASN A 54 -9.81 7.76 1.15
C ASN A 54 -9.75 7.85 2.68
N PRO A 55 -10.19 8.97 3.29
CA PRO A 55 -10.14 9.12 4.75
C PRO A 55 -10.95 8.07 5.52
N GLY A 56 -12.08 7.62 4.98
CA GLY A 56 -12.89 6.59 5.61
C GLY A 56 -12.17 5.25 5.64
N GLU A 57 -11.44 4.92 4.58
CA GLU A 57 -10.62 3.71 4.55
C GLU A 57 -9.46 3.79 5.53
N LEU A 58 -8.84 4.97 5.65
CA LEU A 58 -7.77 5.18 6.64
C LEU A 58 -8.26 4.93 8.07
N VAL A 59 -9.45 5.39 8.41
CA VAL A 59 -10.05 5.14 9.73
C VAL A 59 -10.24 3.63 9.96
N LYS A 60 -10.71 2.91 8.95
CA LYS A 60 -10.89 1.45 9.06
C LYS A 60 -9.57 0.73 9.26
N VAL A 61 -8.52 1.14 8.55
CA VAL A 61 -7.19 0.57 8.71
C VAL A 61 -6.65 0.85 10.11
N ASP A 62 -6.79 2.07 10.58
CA ASP A 62 -6.35 2.47 11.92
C ASP A 62 -7.04 1.65 13.01
N THR A 63 -8.35 1.42 12.87
CA THR A 63 -9.12 0.59 13.80
C THR A 63 -8.64 -0.85 13.76
N ASP A 64 -8.47 -1.43 12.58
CA ASP A 64 -8.04 -2.82 12.45
C ASP A 64 -6.64 -3.03 13.01
N THR A 65 -5.71 -2.13 12.71
CA THR A 65 -4.34 -2.23 13.23
C THR A 65 -4.30 -2.05 14.74
N GLY A 66 -5.10 -1.12 15.29
CA GLY A 66 -5.20 -0.93 16.73
C GLY A 66 -5.75 -2.17 17.44
N ASP A 67 -6.79 -2.79 16.87
CA ASP A 67 -7.39 -4.00 17.44
C ASP A 67 -6.45 -5.18 17.43
N ASN A 68 -5.53 -5.24 16.46
CA ASN A 68 -4.54 -6.33 16.37
C ASN A 68 -3.23 -6.01 17.09
N GLY A 69 -3.08 -4.81 17.63
CA GLY A 69 -1.84 -4.39 18.27
C GLY A 69 -0.70 -4.19 17.29
N TRP A 70 -1.01 -3.84 16.06
CA TRP A 70 -0.03 -3.61 15.00
C TRP A 70 0.28 -2.14 14.82
N ASP A 71 1.46 -1.88 14.26
CA ASP A 71 1.87 -0.54 13.86
C ASP A 71 1.72 -0.38 12.34
N LEU A 72 1.49 0.83 11.90
CA LEU A 72 1.61 1.17 10.48
C LEU A 72 3.11 1.22 10.17
N ILE A 73 3.57 0.37 9.26
CA ILE A 73 4.99 0.25 8.95
C ILE A 73 5.35 1.07 7.73
N ALA A 74 4.55 1.02 6.69
CA ALA A 74 4.89 1.66 5.42
C ALA A 74 3.65 1.96 4.59
N ILE A 75 3.83 2.87 3.65
CA ILE A 75 2.86 3.15 2.60
C ILE A 75 3.51 2.73 1.29
N TYR A 76 2.76 2.03 0.43
CA TYR A 76 3.24 1.70 -0.90
C TYR A 76 2.38 2.39 -1.96
N HIS A 77 2.98 2.69 -3.08
CA HIS A 77 2.27 3.18 -4.25
C HIS A 77 3.04 2.79 -5.51
N SER A 78 2.31 2.65 -6.62
CA SER A 78 2.92 2.33 -7.90
C SER A 78 3.19 3.62 -8.69
N HIS A 79 4.14 3.54 -9.62
CA HIS A 79 4.41 4.59 -10.59
C HIS A 79 3.94 4.09 -11.95
N THR A 80 2.82 4.61 -12.43
CA THR A 80 2.22 4.17 -13.69
C THR A 80 2.27 5.23 -14.79
N GLY A 81 2.75 6.42 -14.44
CA GLY A 81 2.90 7.50 -15.42
C GLY A 81 4.02 7.20 -16.40
N SER A 82 3.78 7.46 -17.65
CA SER A 82 4.72 7.27 -18.77
C SER A 82 5.28 5.85 -18.89
N GLU A 83 6.49 5.57 -18.46
CA GLU A 83 7.19 4.30 -18.70
C GLU A 83 7.18 3.34 -17.52
N ALA A 84 6.49 3.66 -16.45
CA ALA A 84 6.47 2.81 -15.28
C ALA A 84 5.75 1.48 -15.55
N TYR A 85 6.26 0.42 -14.91
CA TYR A 85 5.67 -0.91 -14.99
C TYR A 85 4.90 -1.24 -13.72
N PRO A 86 3.94 -2.18 -13.78
CA PRO A 86 3.17 -2.56 -12.59
C PRO A 86 4.01 -3.06 -11.42
N SER A 87 5.20 -3.59 -11.70
CA SER A 87 6.13 -4.03 -10.66
C SER A 87 6.91 -2.88 -10.02
N ASP A 88 6.90 -1.70 -10.62
CA ASP A 88 7.58 -0.52 -10.09
C ASP A 88 6.72 0.09 -8.99
N THR A 89 6.94 -0.39 -7.79
CA THR A 89 6.16 0.04 -6.61
C THR A 89 7.10 0.63 -5.58
N ASP A 90 6.81 1.86 -5.18
CA ASP A 90 7.52 2.49 -4.09
C ASP A 90 6.89 2.11 -2.76
N VAL A 91 7.75 1.85 -1.80
CA VAL A 91 7.36 1.62 -0.42
C VAL A 91 8.05 2.66 0.45
N ARG A 92 7.24 3.46 1.14
CA ARG A 92 7.76 4.50 2.04
C ARG A 92 7.49 4.08 3.47
N ILE A 93 8.57 4.02 4.25
CA ILE A 93 8.49 3.64 5.65
C ILE A 93 7.77 4.75 6.41
N ALA A 94 6.73 4.38 7.17
CA ALA A 94 6.02 5.28 8.06
C ALA A 94 6.91 5.54 9.28
N GLY A 95 7.16 6.80 9.53
CA GLY A 95 8.10 7.11 10.57
C GLY A 95 7.73 8.19 11.48
#